data_ca93c4e864d6fa0b50ce73bf58def66f
#
_entry.id   ca93c4e864d6fa0b50ce73bf58def66f
#
_cell.length_a   1.000
_cell.length_b   1.000
_cell.length_c   1.000
_cell.angle_alpha   90.00
_cell.angle_beta   90.00
_cell.angle_gamma   90.00
#
_symmetry.space_group_name_H-M   'P 1'
#
loop_
_entity.id
_entity.type
_entity.pdbx_description
1 polymer ?
#
loop_
_entity_poly.entity_id
_entity_poly.type
_entity_poly.pdbx_seq_one_letter_code
_entity_poly.pdbx_strand_id
1 'polypeptide(L)'
;MTTHYQVLIIGGGTAGIMTAAQLLKQRKSNSIAIIEPADTHYYQPAWTLVGAGTYDYDKTGRPMSSIIPKGAKWIKDKAKGFDADNNTVHT
;
A
#
# COMPACT_ATOMS: atom_id res chain seq x y z
N MET A 1 1.51 19.22 -10.43
CA MET A 1 1.25 18.44 -11.66
C MET A 1 0.35 17.26 -11.33
N THR A 2 -0.66 17.04 -12.14
CA THR A 2 -1.61 15.95 -11.93
C THR A 2 -1.13 14.70 -12.67
N THR A 3 -1.05 13.59 -11.97
CA THR A 3 -0.70 12.29 -12.54
C THR A 3 -1.92 11.40 -12.49
N HIS A 4 -2.17 10.67 -13.57
CA HIS A 4 -3.32 9.79 -13.67
C HIS A 4 -2.92 8.32 -13.59
N TYR A 5 -3.71 7.56 -12.82
CA TYR A 5 -3.60 6.10 -12.74
C TYR A 5 -4.99 5.50 -12.89
N GLN A 6 -5.10 4.35 -13.54
CA GLN A 6 -6.37 3.65 -13.69
C GLN A 6 -6.91 3.17 -12.35
N VAL A 7 -6.01 2.72 -11.47
CA VAL A 7 -6.36 2.29 -10.12
C VAL A 7 -5.42 2.98 -9.14
N LEU A 8 -6.00 3.64 -8.15
CA LEU A 8 -5.25 4.31 -7.10
C LEU A 8 -5.67 3.72 -5.76
N ILE A 9 -4.71 3.14 -5.05
CA ILE A 9 -4.94 2.48 -3.76
C ILE A 9 -4.40 3.37 -2.65
N ILE A 10 -5.25 3.66 -1.69
CA ILE A 10 -4.87 4.47 -0.54
C ILE A 10 -4.51 3.53 0.60
N GLY A 11 -3.25 3.52 0.95
CA GLY A 11 -2.72 2.69 2.03
C GLY A 11 -1.95 1.48 1.54
N GLY A 12 -0.75 1.31 2.09
CA GLY A 12 0.15 0.19 1.81
C GLY A 12 0.14 -0.87 2.90
N GLY A 13 -0.99 -1.02 3.60
CA GLY A 13 -1.18 -2.12 4.53
C GLY A 13 -1.45 -3.43 3.79
N THR A 14 -1.73 -4.49 4.53
CA THR A 14 -1.95 -5.81 3.94
C THR A 14 -3.04 -5.80 2.87
N ALA A 15 -4.16 -5.14 3.15
CA ALA A 15 -5.28 -5.09 2.20
C ALA A 15 -4.91 -4.36 0.90
N GLY A 16 -4.22 -3.23 1.01
CA GLY A 16 -3.80 -2.46 -0.17
C GLY A 16 -2.80 -3.22 -1.03
N ILE A 17 -1.80 -3.82 -0.40
CA ILE A 17 -0.78 -4.62 -1.09
C ILE A 17 -1.40 -5.83 -1.77
N MET A 18 -2.27 -6.56 -1.08
CA MET A 18 -2.95 -7.71 -1.67
C MET A 18 -3.84 -7.33 -2.85
N THR A 19 -4.57 -6.23 -2.72
CA THR A 19 -5.42 -5.73 -3.79
C THR A 19 -4.60 -5.41 -5.04
N ALA A 20 -3.48 -4.70 -4.86
CA ALA A 20 -2.59 -4.36 -5.95
C ALA A 20 -2.02 -5.62 -6.62
N ALA A 21 -1.56 -6.58 -5.82
CA ALA A 21 -0.99 -7.81 -6.33
C ALA A 21 -2.01 -8.62 -7.15
N GLN A 22 -3.24 -8.72 -6.66
CA GLN A 22 -4.29 -9.45 -7.36
C GLN A 22 -4.71 -8.76 -8.65
N LEU A 23 -4.83 -7.43 -8.64
CA LEU A 23 -5.18 -6.68 -9.84
C LEU A 23 -4.11 -6.80 -10.92
N LEU A 24 -2.84 -6.74 -10.53
CA LEU A 24 -1.73 -6.91 -11.48
C LEU A 24 -1.72 -8.31 -12.08
N LYS A 25 -2.11 -9.32 -11.31
CA LYS A 25 -2.19 -10.69 -11.77
C LYS A 25 -3.31 -10.87 -12.81
N GLN A 26 -4.43 -10.16 -12.63
CA GLN A 26 -5.60 -10.28 -13.49
C GLN A 26 -5.58 -9.32 -14.68
N ARG A 27 -5.03 -8.12 -14.49
CA ARG A 27 -5.06 -7.05 -15.48
C ARG A 27 -3.71 -6.34 -15.54
N LYS A 28 -2.78 -6.97 -16.23
CA LYS A 28 -1.40 -6.46 -16.33
C LYS A 28 -1.27 -5.12 -17.06
N SER A 29 -2.28 -4.75 -17.84
CA SER A 29 -2.26 -3.50 -18.61
C SER A 29 -2.70 -2.29 -17.78
N ASN A 30 -3.27 -2.47 -16.59
CA ASN A 30 -3.70 -1.37 -15.77
C ASN A 30 -2.51 -0.66 -15.12
N SER A 31 -2.57 0.66 -15.07
CA SER A 31 -1.64 1.43 -14.26
C SER A 31 -2.17 1.48 -12.83
N ILE A 32 -1.36 1.02 -11.89
CA ILE A 32 -1.75 0.94 -10.48
C ILE A 32 -0.74 1.70 -9.64
N ALA A 33 -1.23 2.56 -8.75
CA ALA A 33 -0.39 3.26 -7.79
C ALA A 33 -0.92 3.07 -6.38
N ILE A 34 0.00 3.04 -5.42
CA ILE A 34 -0.31 2.93 -3.99
C ILE A 34 0.23 4.18 -3.31
N ILE A 35 -0.64 4.89 -2.61
CA ILE A 35 -0.24 6.04 -1.80
C ILE A 35 -0.03 5.57 -0.37
N GLU A 36 1.22 5.66 0.12
CA GLU A 36 1.56 5.25 1.47
C GLU A 36 2.73 6.09 2.00
N PRO A 37 2.57 6.81 3.11
CA PRO A 37 3.65 7.63 3.66
C PRO A 37 4.71 6.83 4.43
N ALA A 38 4.40 5.63 4.91
CA ALA A 38 5.30 4.87 5.75
C ALA A 38 6.38 4.15 4.94
N ASP A 39 7.59 4.08 5.51
CA ASP A 39 8.70 3.35 4.90
C ASP A 39 8.68 1.87 5.21
N THR A 40 7.97 1.48 6.26
CA THR A 40 7.96 0.11 6.78
C THR A 40 6.54 -0.43 6.77
N HIS A 41 6.40 -1.64 6.26
CA HIS A 41 5.15 -2.40 6.33
C HIS A 41 5.21 -3.34 7.51
N TYR A 42 4.19 -3.30 8.37
CA TYR A 42 4.08 -4.19 9.52
C TYR A 42 2.97 -5.21 9.29
N TYR A 43 3.27 -6.48 9.56
CA TYR A 43 2.26 -7.52 9.55
C TYR A 43 1.53 -7.49 10.89
N GLN A 44 0.52 -6.63 10.98
CA GLN A 44 -0.20 -6.35 12.22
C GLN A 44 -0.85 -7.59 12.87
N PRO A 45 -1.36 -8.58 12.14
CA PRO A 45 -1.90 -9.76 12.78
C PRO A 45 -0.90 -10.49 13.70
N ALA A 46 0.40 -10.38 13.45
CA ALA A 46 1.42 -10.96 14.31
C ALA A 46 1.61 -10.20 15.63
N TRP A 47 1.07 -8.99 15.75
CA TRP A 47 1.23 -8.19 16.97
C TRP A 47 0.56 -8.82 18.19
N THR A 48 -0.46 -9.64 18.01
CA THR A 48 -1.03 -10.43 19.10
C THR A 48 0.03 -11.35 19.72
N LEU A 49 0.86 -11.96 18.87
CA LEU A 49 1.96 -12.82 19.32
C LEU A 49 3.08 -12.01 19.97
N VAL A 50 3.34 -10.82 19.49
CA VAL A 50 4.30 -9.89 20.11
C VAL A 50 3.85 -9.55 21.53
N GLY A 51 2.57 -9.23 21.70
CA GLY A 51 1.99 -8.94 23.02
C GLY A 51 2.08 -10.13 23.97
N ALA A 52 1.99 -11.35 23.45
CA ALA A 52 2.14 -12.58 24.24
C ALA A 52 3.61 -12.97 24.49
N GLY A 53 4.56 -12.23 23.91
CA GLY A 53 5.99 -12.51 24.09
C GLY A 53 6.54 -13.67 23.27
N THR A 54 5.76 -14.17 22.30
CA THR A 54 6.16 -15.33 21.48
C THR A 54 6.70 -14.94 20.10
N TYR A 55 6.73 -13.65 19.78
CA TYR A 55 7.21 -13.17 18.49
C TYR A 55 7.88 -11.81 18.65
N ASP A 56 8.99 -11.58 17.95
CA ASP A 56 9.68 -10.29 17.99
C ASP A 56 8.98 -9.25 17.15
N TYR A 57 8.77 -8.06 17.72
CA TYR A 57 8.20 -6.91 17.00
C TYR A 57 8.97 -6.60 15.71
N ASP A 58 10.31 -6.61 15.78
CA ASP A 58 11.13 -6.27 14.62
C ASP A 58 10.93 -7.21 13.44
N LYS A 59 10.54 -8.46 13.71
CA LYS A 59 10.27 -9.43 12.65
C LYS A 59 8.94 -9.19 11.94
N THR A 60 8.07 -8.34 12.47
CA THR A 60 6.79 -8.02 11.86
C THR A 60 6.92 -6.94 10.79
N GLY A 61 8.06 -6.24 10.75
CA GLY A 61 8.29 -5.14 9.81
C GLY A 61 9.08 -5.57 8.60
N ARG A 62 8.75 -4.98 7.47
CA ARG A 62 9.51 -5.11 6.21
C ARG A 62 9.61 -3.75 5.56
N PRO A 63 10.72 -3.42 4.87
CA PRO A 63 10.75 -2.19 4.07
C PRO A 63 9.58 -2.16 3.10
N MET A 64 8.87 -1.05 3.04
CA MET A 64 7.72 -0.92 2.15
C MET A 64 8.12 -1.19 0.70
N SER A 65 9.30 -0.73 0.29
CA SER A 65 9.82 -0.96 -1.06
C SER A 65 9.96 -2.43 -1.42
N SER A 66 10.15 -3.30 -0.43
CA SER A 66 10.34 -4.74 -0.69
C SER A 66 9.03 -5.49 -0.89
N ILE A 67 7.90 -4.91 -0.49
CA ILE A 67 6.60 -5.58 -0.56
C ILE A 67 5.64 -4.98 -1.57
N ILE A 68 5.93 -3.78 -2.08
CA ILE A 68 5.11 -3.19 -3.15
C ILE A 68 5.20 -4.13 -4.36
N PRO A 69 4.06 -4.61 -4.88
CA PRO A 69 4.09 -5.52 -6.01
C PRO A 69 4.80 -4.90 -7.21
N LYS A 70 5.61 -5.72 -7.89
CA LYS A 70 6.27 -5.29 -9.11
C LYS A 70 5.22 -4.93 -10.16
N GLY A 71 5.31 -3.74 -10.70
CA GLY A 71 4.31 -3.22 -11.64
C GLY A 71 3.38 -2.18 -11.03
N ALA A 72 3.33 -2.07 -9.70
CA ALA A 72 2.63 -0.99 -9.03
C ALA A 72 3.62 0.13 -8.70
N LYS A 73 3.16 1.36 -8.80
CA LYS A 73 3.97 2.52 -8.41
C LYS A 73 3.67 2.89 -6.96
N TRP A 74 4.72 3.07 -6.17
CA TRP A 74 4.58 3.57 -4.80
C TRP A 74 4.74 5.08 -4.79
N ILE A 75 3.68 5.77 -4.33
CA ILE A 75 3.71 7.20 -4.08
C ILE A 75 3.86 7.38 -2.58
N LYS A 76 5.06 7.80 -2.16
CA LYS A 76 5.37 8.00 -0.75
C LYS A 76 4.82 9.33 -0.28
N ASP A 77 3.52 9.35 -0.03
CA ASP A 77 2.84 10.57 0.40
C ASP A 77 1.56 10.18 1.15
N LYS A 78 0.94 11.17 1.74
CA LYS A 78 -0.29 11.02 2.52
C LYS A 78 -1.47 11.60 1.74
N ALA A 79 -2.58 10.87 1.70
CA ALA A 79 -3.81 11.41 1.13
C ALA A 79 -4.35 12.49 2.07
N LYS A 80 -4.52 13.71 1.54
CA LYS A 80 -4.98 14.87 2.31
C LYS A 80 -6.42 15.25 2.01
N GLY A 81 -6.94 14.83 0.87
CA GLY A 81 -8.31 15.13 0.49
C GLY A 81 -8.75 14.33 -0.70
N PHE A 82 -10.05 14.26 -0.89
CA PHE A 82 -10.66 13.49 -1.96
C PHE A 82 -11.68 14.35 -2.69
N ASP A 83 -11.67 14.27 -4.02
CA ASP A 83 -12.69 14.87 -4.86
C ASP A 83 -13.36 13.73 -5.64
N ALA A 84 -14.46 13.23 -5.10
CA ALA A 84 -15.13 12.06 -5.66
C ALA A 84 -15.77 12.36 -7.03
N ASP A 85 -16.23 13.59 -7.25
CA ASP A 85 -16.85 13.95 -8.51
C ASP A 85 -15.86 13.91 -9.68
N ASN A 86 -14.58 14.19 -9.41
CA ASN A 86 -13.52 14.18 -10.40
C ASN A 86 -12.57 12.98 -10.25
N ASN A 87 -12.90 12.03 -9.38
CA ASN A 87 -12.07 10.84 -9.11
C ASN A 87 -10.61 11.22 -8.80
N THR A 88 -10.44 12.22 -7.93
CA THR A 88 -9.12 12.79 -7.64
C THR A 88 -8.79 12.64 -6.16
N VAL A 89 -7.53 12.30 -5.87
CA VAL A 89 -6.97 12.29 -4.52
C VAL A 89 -5.88 13.35 -4.45
N HIS A 90 -5.94 14.16 -3.40
CA HIS A 90 -4.94 15.20 -3.14
C HIS A 90 -3.93 14.68 -2.11
N THR A 91 -2.65 14.89 -2.38
CA THR A 91 -1.55 14.51 -1.50
C THR A 91 -0.81 15.70 -0.90
#